data_3ea39d00176f3e2cd2e0cce43036426d
#
_entry.id   3ea39d00176f3e2cd2e0cce43036426d
#
_cell.length_a   1.000
_cell.length_b   1.000
_cell.length_c   1.000
_cell.angle_alpha   90.00
_cell.angle_beta   90.00
_cell.angle_gamma   90.00
#
_symmetry.space_group_name_H-M   'P 1'
#
loop_
_entity.id
_entity.type
_entity.pdbx_description
1 polymer ?
#
loop_
_entity_poly.entity_id
_entity_poly.type
_entity_poly.pdbx_seq_one_letter_code
_entity_poly.pdbx_strand_id
1 'polypeptide(L)'
;RREAETANLMAFDEVQFPVTVSRGSTFGPGFSTAITELPQSGAEHRIARWSGSRRRGNAGVGVRSKEDAALIIDFIHARNGAARGFRWKDWSDYTTASDHRSDPAFDDEIIGTGDGVTTTFQLAKTYTSGVRTVSRLIEKPVSGSVVVGVNGVQQMSGWTVNTTTGIITFTS
;
A
#
# COMPACT_ATOMS: atom_id res chain seq x y z
N ARG A 1 -26.61 24.92 -12.37
CA ARG A 1 -25.25 25.07 -11.80
C ARG A 1 -25.07 24.10 -10.63
N ARG A 2 -25.25 22.78 -10.83
CA ARG A 2 -25.00 21.71 -9.86
C ARG A 2 -24.55 20.40 -10.52
N GLU A 3 -23.80 20.47 -11.60
CA GLU A 3 -23.36 19.26 -12.33
C GLU A 3 -21.84 19.06 -12.45
N ALA A 4 -21.04 19.73 -11.60
CA ALA A 4 -19.59 19.62 -11.66
C ALA A 4 -18.95 19.09 -10.35
N GLU A 5 -19.70 18.48 -9.44
CA GLU A 5 -19.19 18.14 -8.09
C GLU A 5 -19.14 16.63 -7.78
N THR A 6 -19.35 15.76 -8.76
CA THR A 6 -19.40 14.30 -8.52
C THR A 6 -18.14 13.52 -8.96
N ALA A 7 -17.02 14.15 -9.23
CA ALA A 7 -15.84 13.48 -9.78
C ALA A 7 -14.55 13.67 -9.00
N ASN A 8 -14.58 13.80 -7.66
CA ASN A 8 -13.30 13.91 -6.92
C ASN A 8 -13.28 13.12 -5.62
N LEU A 9 -13.75 11.87 -5.66
CA LEU A 9 -13.82 11.02 -4.47
C LEU A 9 -12.47 10.42 -4.04
N MET A 10 -11.39 10.61 -4.77
CA MET A 10 -10.00 10.35 -4.32
C MET A 10 -9.02 11.15 -5.20
N ALA A 11 -8.84 12.41 -4.91
CA ALA A 11 -7.78 13.18 -5.54
C ALA A 11 -6.42 12.59 -5.12
N PHE A 12 -5.79 11.86 -6.01
CA PHE A 12 -4.47 11.28 -5.84
C PHE A 12 -3.53 11.88 -6.88
N ASP A 13 -2.39 12.36 -6.42
CA ASP A 13 -1.33 12.87 -7.29
C ASP A 13 -0.24 11.80 -7.44
N GLU A 14 0.13 11.51 -8.68
CA GLU A 14 1.25 10.61 -9.00
C GLU A 14 2.60 11.29 -8.71
N VAL A 15 2.77 11.74 -7.47
CA VAL A 15 3.98 12.42 -7.00
C VAL A 15 4.52 11.71 -5.77
N GLN A 16 5.82 11.47 -5.77
CA GLN A 16 6.53 10.85 -4.67
C GLN A 16 6.87 11.89 -3.60
N PHE A 17 6.57 11.57 -2.32
CA PHE A 17 7.08 12.34 -1.19
C PHE A 17 8.62 12.37 -1.20
N PRO A 18 9.28 13.47 -0.84
CA PRO A 18 10.75 13.60 -0.87
C PRO A 18 11.44 12.40 -0.22
N VAL A 19 12.22 11.68 -1.03
CA VAL A 19 12.84 10.40 -0.65
C VAL A 19 13.90 10.59 0.43
N THR A 20 14.63 11.71 0.40
CA THR A 20 15.61 12.09 1.42
C THR A 20 15.01 12.16 2.79
N VAL A 21 13.83 12.74 2.91
CA VAL A 21 13.08 12.88 4.17
C VAL A 21 12.40 11.57 4.57
N SER A 22 11.77 10.87 3.61
CA SER A 22 11.09 9.59 3.90
C SER A 22 12.05 8.54 4.44
N ARG A 23 13.32 8.57 4.04
CA ARG A 23 14.35 7.60 4.48
C ARG A 23 14.67 7.67 5.97
N GLY A 24 14.54 8.85 6.60
CA GLY A 24 14.74 9.05 8.03
C GLY A 24 13.46 8.95 8.87
N SER A 25 12.32 8.72 8.23
CA SER A 25 11.00 8.70 8.87
C SER A 25 10.73 7.38 9.58
N THR A 26 9.92 7.42 10.62
CA THR A 26 9.42 6.23 11.31
C THR A 26 7.99 5.97 10.87
N PHE A 27 7.73 4.77 10.31
CA PHE A 27 6.40 4.35 9.88
C PHE A 27 6.07 2.97 10.41
N GLY A 28 4.78 2.73 10.67
CA GLY A 28 4.29 1.44 11.09
C GLY A 28 2.81 1.23 10.77
N PRO A 29 2.32 -0.01 10.83
CA PRO A 29 0.92 -0.31 10.64
C PRO A 29 0.09 0.18 11.83
N GLY A 30 -0.93 1.00 11.57
CA GLY A 30 -1.92 1.42 12.55
C GLY A 30 -3.18 0.58 12.41
N PHE A 31 -3.73 0.14 13.53
CA PHE A 31 -4.98 -0.62 13.59
C PHE A 31 -6.00 0.13 14.45
N SER A 32 -7.28 -0.17 14.25
CA SER A 32 -8.34 0.27 15.15
C SER A 32 -9.05 -0.94 15.72
N THR A 33 -8.91 -1.11 17.03
CA THR A 33 -9.53 -2.21 17.78
C THR A 33 -10.36 -1.64 18.92
N ALA A 34 -11.61 -2.06 19.04
CA ALA A 34 -12.40 -1.81 20.23
C ALA A 34 -12.07 -2.88 21.28
N ILE A 35 -11.76 -2.46 22.49
CA ILE A 35 -11.54 -3.33 23.62
C ILE A 35 -12.62 -2.99 24.64
N THR A 36 -13.40 -3.99 25.04
CA THR A 36 -14.40 -3.88 26.09
C THR A 36 -14.00 -4.81 27.21
N GLU A 37 -13.77 -4.26 28.37
CA GLU A 37 -13.49 -5.02 29.59
C GLU A 37 -14.78 -5.21 30.37
N LEU A 38 -14.98 -6.42 30.90
CA LEU A 38 -16.08 -6.73 31.82
C LEU A 38 -15.59 -6.46 33.26
N PRO A 39 -16.11 -5.42 33.95
CA PRO A 39 -15.53 -4.97 35.24
C PRO A 39 -15.51 -6.00 36.36
N GLN A 40 -16.40 -7.01 36.29
CA GLN A 40 -16.56 -8.00 37.33
C GLN A 40 -15.69 -9.26 37.16
N SER A 41 -15.32 -9.56 35.89
CA SER A 41 -14.57 -10.78 35.56
C SER A 41 -13.16 -10.53 35.06
N GLY A 42 -12.85 -9.27 34.70
CA GLY A 42 -11.59 -8.92 34.02
C GLY A 42 -11.48 -9.51 32.61
N ALA A 43 -12.54 -10.11 32.08
CA ALA A 43 -12.53 -10.65 30.73
C ALA A 43 -12.57 -9.51 29.70
N GLU A 44 -11.74 -9.63 28.66
CA GLU A 44 -11.68 -8.67 27.56
C GLU A 44 -12.36 -9.22 26.31
N HIS A 45 -13.15 -8.39 25.66
CA HIS A 45 -13.68 -8.63 24.33
C HIS A 45 -13.04 -7.65 23.33
N ARG A 46 -12.39 -8.17 22.27
CA ARG A 46 -11.64 -7.39 21.29
C ARG A 46 -12.26 -7.52 19.91
N ILE A 47 -12.62 -6.38 19.31
CA ILE A 47 -13.21 -6.32 17.97
C ILE A 47 -12.34 -5.44 17.08
N ALA A 48 -11.80 -5.99 16.00
CA ALA A 48 -11.12 -5.21 14.98
C ALA A 48 -12.16 -4.34 14.22
N ARG A 49 -11.99 -3.02 14.25
CA ARG A 49 -12.86 -2.07 13.53
C ARG A 49 -12.47 -1.87 12.07
N TRP A 50 -11.19 -2.09 11.76
CA TRP A 50 -10.67 -2.01 10.40
C TRP A 50 -10.29 -3.40 9.91
N SER A 51 -10.63 -3.70 8.66
CA SER A 51 -10.25 -4.95 8.00
C SER A 51 -8.76 -4.99 7.62
N GLY A 52 -8.12 -3.84 7.49
CA GLY A 52 -6.71 -3.71 7.17
C GLY A 52 -6.02 -2.63 8.01
N SER A 53 -4.69 -2.63 7.98
CA SER A 53 -3.89 -1.59 8.62
C SER A 53 -3.83 -0.33 7.76
N ARG A 54 -3.71 0.83 8.42
CA ARG A 54 -3.37 2.11 7.78
C ARG A 54 -1.97 2.50 8.24
N ARG A 55 -1.10 2.87 7.30
CA ARG A 55 0.24 3.32 7.64
C ARG A 55 0.16 4.66 8.38
N ARG A 56 0.87 4.73 9.51
CA ARG A 56 1.03 5.94 10.31
C ARG A 56 2.49 6.14 10.63
N GLY A 57 2.94 7.39 10.63
CA GLY A 57 4.33 7.67 10.91
C GLY A 57 4.63 9.13 11.12
N ASN A 58 5.88 9.40 11.46
CA ASN A 58 6.41 10.74 11.67
C ASN A 58 7.53 11.01 10.66
N ALA A 59 7.29 11.94 9.74
CA ALA A 59 8.26 12.38 8.75
C ALA A 59 9.23 13.45 9.28
N GLY A 60 8.90 14.10 10.39
CA GLY A 60 9.69 15.18 10.95
C GLY A 60 11.12 14.77 11.35
N VAL A 61 11.32 13.51 11.71
CA VAL A 61 12.64 12.94 12.05
C VAL A 61 13.57 12.89 10.83
N GLY A 62 13.02 12.87 9.62
CA GLY A 62 13.78 12.84 8.37
C GLY A 62 14.27 14.20 7.89
N VAL A 63 13.77 15.30 8.47
CA VAL A 63 14.18 16.68 8.12
C VAL A 63 15.53 16.97 8.74
N ARG A 64 16.54 17.17 7.90
CA ARG A 64 17.93 17.39 8.36
C ARG A 64 18.50 18.73 7.92
N SER A 65 17.89 19.39 6.96
CA SER A 65 18.35 20.66 6.41
C SER A 65 17.20 21.66 6.27
N LYS A 66 17.54 22.93 5.99
CA LYS A 66 16.57 23.96 5.66
C LYS A 66 15.91 23.70 4.32
N GLU A 67 16.66 23.11 3.41
CA GLU A 67 16.21 22.70 2.08
C GLU A 67 15.18 21.58 2.17
N ASP A 68 15.40 20.57 3.04
CA ASP A 68 14.41 19.52 3.32
C ASP A 68 13.12 20.12 3.88
N ALA A 69 13.24 21.09 4.82
CA ALA A 69 12.09 21.77 5.38
C ALA A 69 11.28 22.54 4.33
N ALA A 70 11.96 23.27 3.44
CA ALA A 70 11.33 24.00 2.36
C ALA A 70 10.60 23.03 1.41
N LEU A 71 11.23 21.94 0.98
CA LEU A 71 10.62 20.91 0.12
C LEU A 71 9.35 20.35 0.74
N ILE A 72 9.32 20.09 2.05
CA ILE A 72 8.13 19.57 2.72
C ILE A 72 7.01 20.62 2.77
N ILE A 73 7.36 21.88 3.09
CA ILE A 73 6.37 22.96 3.13
C ILE A 73 5.72 23.11 1.76
N ASP A 74 6.51 23.19 0.69
CA ASP A 74 6.02 23.29 -0.68
C ASP A 74 5.17 22.07 -1.07
N PHE A 75 5.62 20.88 -0.68
CA PHE A 75 4.90 19.64 -0.94
C PHE A 75 3.52 19.63 -0.26
N ILE A 76 3.43 20.00 1.02
CA ILE A 76 2.17 20.00 1.78
C ILE A 76 1.22 21.08 1.24
N HIS A 77 1.72 22.27 0.93
CA HIS A 77 0.91 23.34 0.35
C HIS A 77 0.36 22.94 -1.02
N ALA A 78 1.18 22.35 -1.89
CA ALA A 78 0.76 21.87 -3.22
C ALA A 78 -0.30 20.76 -3.14
N ARG A 79 -0.39 20.01 -2.04
CA ARG A 79 -1.40 18.95 -1.79
C ARG A 79 -2.60 19.45 -0.99
N ASN A 80 -2.64 20.73 -0.65
CA ASN A 80 -3.68 21.30 0.21
C ASN A 80 -3.85 20.49 1.52
N GLY A 81 -2.72 20.20 2.16
CA GLY A 81 -2.67 19.36 3.36
C GLY A 81 -3.06 17.91 3.07
N ALA A 82 -4.15 17.46 3.66
CA ALA A 82 -4.65 16.09 3.53
C ALA A 82 -5.67 15.90 2.39
N ALA A 83 -5.92 16.93 1.57
CA ALA A 83 -6.96 16.87 0.53
C ALA A 83 -6.57 15.98 -0.66
N ARG A 84 -5.27 15.76 -0.90
CA ARG A 84 -4.78 14.96 -2.02
C ARG A 84 -3.82 13.89 -1.55
N GLY A 85 -4.06 12.65 -1.97
CA GLY A 85 -3.15 11.52 -1.74
C GLY A 85 -1.87 11.67 -2.59
N PHE A 86 -0.83 11.01 -2.17
CA PHE A 86 0.47 10.99 -2.85
C PHE A 86 1.20 9.67 -2.61
N ARG A 87 2.28 9.41 -3.37
CA ARG A 87 3.11 8.22 -3.19
C ARG A 87 4.07 8.40 -2.02
N TRP A 88 4.11 7.39 -1.17
CA TRP A 88 5.05 7.28 -0.05
C TRP A 88 5.88 6.02 -0.19
N LYS A 89 7.21 6.12 -0.09
CA LYS A 89 8.08 4.94 0.01
C LYS A 89 8.26 4.61 1.49
N ASP A 90 7.68 3.48 1.91
CA ASP A 90 7.91 2.92 3.25
C ASP A 90 9.16 2.05 3.21
N TRP A 91 10.27 2.56 3.72
CA TRP A 91 11.56 1.89 3.67
C TRP A 91 11.62 0.59 4.48
N SER A 92 10.65 0.31 5.30
CA SER A 92 10.53 -0.94 6.05
C SER A 92 9.73 -2.01 5.32
N ASP A 93 8.87 -1.62 4.34
CA ASP A 93 7.94 -2.53 3.69
C ASP A 93 7.45 -1.96 2.34
N TYR A 94 8.34 -1.86 1.35
CA TYR A 94 8.01 -1.26 0.05
C TYR A 94 7.91 -2.26 -1.11
N THR A 95 8.18 -3.54 -0.87
CA THR A 95 8.17 -4.59 -1.88
C THR A 95 7.37 -5.82 -1.40
N THR A 96 7.06 -6.74 -2.30
CA THR A 96 6.42 -8.03 -2.02
C THR A 96 7.39 -9.07 -1.48
N ALA A 97 8.70 -8.90 -1.70
CA ALA A 97 9.72 -9.82 -1.23
C ALA A 97 9.59 -10.12 0.29
N SER A 98 9.96 -11.31 0.70
CA SER A 98 9.82 -11.80 2.08
C SER A 98 10.64 -11.01 3.10
N ASP A 99 11.73 -10.37 2.67
CA ASP A 99 12.56 -9.46 3.47
C ASP A 99 12.02 -8.02 3.50
N HIS A 100 10.92 -7.74 2.76
CA HIS A 100 10.25 -6.45 2.61
C HIS A 100 11.08 -5.36 1.89
N ARG A 101 12.25 -5.68 1.35
CA ARG A 101 13.24 -4.70 0.83
C ARG A 101 13.87 -5.08 -0.50
N SER A 102 14.06 -6.35 -0.78
CA SER A 102 14.59 -6.81 -2.07
C SER A 102 13.69 -6.44 -3.23
N ASP A 103 14.21 -6.41 -4.44
CA ASP A 103 13.39 -6.16 -5.62
C ASP A 103 12.30 -7.22 -5.75
N PRO A 104 11.10 -6.86 -6.20
CA PRO A 104 10.00 -7.81 -6.32
C PRO A 104 10.32 -8.88 -7.38
N ALA A 105 10.02 -10.12 -7.04
CA ALA A 105 10.13 -11.27 -7.92
C ALA A 105 8.75 -11.83 -8.29
N PHE A 106 8.69 -12.59 -9.40
CA PHE A 106 7.43 -13.12 -9.92
C PHE A 106 6.81 -14.21 -9.05
N ASP A 107 7.58 -14.77 -8.12
CA ASP A 107 7.22 -15.85 -7.20
C ASP A 107 7.08 -15.39 -5.73
N ASP A 108 7.16 -14.09 -5.46
CA ASP A 108 7.01 -13.55 -4.11
C ASP A 108 5.63 -13.86 -3.50
N GLU A 109 4.56 -13.72 -4.29
CA GLU A 109 3.17 -13.82 -3.82
C GLU A 109 2.31 -14.62 -4.81
N ILE A 110 1.50 -15.52 -4.28
CA ILE A 110 0.49 -16.23 -5.07
C ILE A 110 -0.80 -15.41 -5.05
N ILE A 111 -1.16 -14.80 -6.19
CA ILE A 111 -2.35 -13.95 -6.32
C ILE A 111 -3.58 -14.71 -6.80
N GLY A 112 -3.44 -15.96 -7.21
CA GLY A 112 -4.55 -16.82 -7.60
C GLY A 112 -4.11 -18.10 -8.31
N THR A 113 -5.09 -18.95 -8.59
CA THR A 113 -4.91 -20.19 -9.35
C THR A 113 -5.72 -20.09 -10.63
N GLY A 114 -5.11 -20.42 -11.77
CA GLY A 114 -5.80 -20.43 -13.06
C GLY A 114 -6.87 -21.54 -13.10
N ASP A 115 -8.07 -21.19 -13.53
CA ASP A 115 -9.21 -22.09 -13.73
C ASP A 115 -9.61 -22.22 -15.21
N GLY A 116 -8.82 -21.61 -16.11
CA GLY A 116 -9.08 -21.56 -17.55
C GLY A 116 -10.14 -20.54 -17.98
N VAL A 117 -10.73 -19.80 -17.05
CA VAL A 117 -11.80 -18.80 -17.30
C VAL A 117 -11.44 -17.45 -16.71
N THR A 118 -10.92 -17.43 -15.47
CA THR A 118 -10.57 -16.19 -14.76
C THR A 118 -9.30 -15.59 -15.34
N THR A 119 -9.40 -14.38 -15.86
CA THR A 119 -8.28 -13.63 -16.46
C THR A 119 -7.79 -12.47 -15.59
N THR A 120 -8.50 -12.13 -14.52
CA THR A 120 -8.20 -10.96 -13.69
C THR A 120 -7.85 -11.35 -12.26
N PHE A 121 -6.74 -10.84 -11.75
CA PHE A 121 -6.23 -11.14 -10.41
C PHE A 121 -5.81 -9.86 -9.71
N GLN A 122 -6.16 -9.74 -8.42
CA GLN A 122 -5.79 -8.59 -7.60
C GLN A 122 -4.40 -8.78 -7.01
N LEU A 123 -3.52 -7.80 -7.17
CA LEU A 123 -2.23 -7.76 -6.48
C LEU A 123 -2.45 -7.66 -4.96
N ALA A 124 -1.73 -8.47 -4.23
CA ALA A 124 -1.77 -8.48 -2.77
C ALA A 124 -0.39 -8.80 -2.19
N LYS A 125 -0.17 -8.41 -0.95
CA LYS A 125 0.96 -8.85 -0.14
C LYS A 125 0.46 -9.57 1.11
N THR A 126 1.04 -10.72 1.39
CA THR A 126 0.67 -11.60 2.49
C THR A 126 1.66 -11.48 3.65
N TYR A 127 1.14 -11.32 4.85
CA TYR A 127 1.93 -11.29 6.09
C TYR A 127 1.54 -12.49 6.94
N THR A 128 2.50 -13.35 7.26
CA THR A 128 2.26 -14.56 8.06
C THR A 128 3.12 -14.54 9.31
N SER A 129 2.48 -14.83 10.45
CA SER A 129 3.17 -15.03 11.72
C SER A 129 2.47 -16.15 12.51
N GLY A 130 3.18 -17.25 12.71
CA GLY A 130 2.61 -18.47 13.27
C GLY A 130 1.43 -18.97 12.42
N VAL A 131 0.27 -19.15 13.05
CA VAL A 131 -0.95 -19.61 12.37
C VAL A 131 -1.80 -18.47 11.76
N ARG A 132 -1.37 -17.23 11.92
CA ARG A 132 -2.13 -16.07 11.44
C ARG A 132 -1.56 -15.53 10.14
N THR A 133 -2.43 -15.38 9.17
CA THR A 133 -2.12 -14.80 7.86
C THR A 133 -3.09 -13.65 7.57
N VAL A 134 -2.55 -12.53 7.11
CA VAL A 134 -3.33 -11.35 6.70
C VAL A 134 -2.83 -10.90 5.33
N SER A 135 -3.73 -10.67 4.41
CA SER A 135 -3.41 -10.14 3.08
C SER A 135 -3.75 -8.66 3.00
N ARG A 136 -2.85 -7.88 2.42
CA ARG A 136 -3.04 -6.45 2.10
C ARG A 136 -3.11 -6.28 0.60
N LEU A 137 -4.22 -5.74 0.11
CA LEU A 137 -4.38 -5.42 -1.31
C LEU A 137 -3.40 -4.31 -1.73
N ILE A 138 -2.82 -4.46 -2.91
CA ILE A 138 -1.97 -3.45 -3.54
C ILE A 138 -2.80 -2.78 -4.63
N GLU A 139 -3.33 -1.59 -4.33
CA GLU A 139 -4.22 -0.87 -5.24
C GLU A 139 -3.46 0.04 -6.22
N LYS A 140 -2.31 0.57 -5.81
CA LYS A 140 -1.55 1.53 -6.62
C LYS A 140 -0.10 1.07 -6.80
N PRO A 141 0.15 -0.02 -7.56
CA PRO A 141 1.52 -0.44 -7.83
C PRO A 141 2.29 0.66 -8.60
N VAL A 142 3.59 0.73 -8.40
CA VAL A 142 4.44 1.64 -9.17
C VAL A 142 4.48 1.12 -10.61
N SER A 143 4.29 2.02 -11.57
CA SER A 143 4.35 1.65 -12.99
C SER A 143 5.70 1.01 -13.34
N GLY A 144 5.67 -0.13 -14.02
CA GLY A 144 6.86 -0.87 -14.43
C GLY A 144 7.55 -1.70 -13.33
N SER A 145 7.02 -1.72 -12.08
CA SER A 145 7.61 -2.51 -10.99
C SER A 145 6.95 -3.88 -10.79
N VAL A 146 5.89 -4.16 -11.51
CA VAL A 146 5.15 -5.43 -11.37
C VAL A 146 5.81 -6.49 -12.24
N VAL A 147 6.11 -7.64 -11.65
CA VAL A 147 6.60 -8.85 -12.32
C VAL A 147 5.59 -9.97 -12.08
N VAL A 148 5.29 -10.74 -13.12
CA VAL A 148 4.26 -11.78 -13.07
C VAL A 148 4.84 -13.10 -13.52
N GLY A 149 4.46 -14.19 -12.86
CA GLY A 149 4.80 -15.55 -13.24
C GLY A 149 3.56 -16.42 -13.41
N VAL A 150 3.63 -17.42 -14.29
CA VAL A 150 2.64 -18.47 -14.45
C VAL A 150 3.34 -19.81 -14.39
N ASN A 151 2.87 -20.71 -13.53
CA ASN A 151 3.46 -22.03 -13.32
C ASN A 151 4.99 -22.00 -13.06
N GLY A 152 5.45 -21.02 -12.27
CA GLY A 152 6.88 -20.88 -11.93
C GLY A 152 7.74 -20.28 -13.05
N VAL A 153 7.16 -19.74 -14.11
CA VAL A 153 7.87 -19.10 -15.22
C VAL A 153 7.46 -17.65 -15.34
N GLN A 154 8.43 -16.74 -15.32
CA GLN A 154 8.17 -15.30 -15.49
C GLN A 154 7.59 -15.01 -16.86
N GLN A 155 6.54 -14.20 -16.90
CA GLN A 155 5.86 -13.76 -18.11
C GLN A 155 6.31 -12.35 -18.49
N MET A 156 6.93 -12.21 -19.66
CA MET A 156 7.38 -10.91 -20.19
C MET A 156 6.30 -10.18 -20.98
N SER A 157 5.22 -10.88 -21.34
CA SER A 157 4.08 -10.35 -22.13
C SER A 157 2.83 -11.18 -21.85
N GLY A 158 1.71 -10.81 -22.47
CA GLY A 158 0.44 -11.53 -22.31
C GLY A 158 -0.35 -11.10 -21.07
N TRP A 159 0.03 -9.99 -20.43
CA TRP A 159 -0.69 -9.43 -19.29
C TRP A 159 -0.55 -7.90 -19.23
N THR A 160 -1.48 -7.28 -18.54
CA THR A 160 -1.47 -5.84 -18.24
C THR A 160 -1.80 -5.62 -16.77
N VAL A 161 -1.37 -4.50 -16.20
CA VAL A 161 -1.72 -4.10 -14.84
C VAL A 161 -2.41 -2.74 -14.84
N ASN A 162 -3.50 -2.64 -14.12
CA ASN A 162 -4.13 -1.36 -13.84
C ASN A 162 -3.45 -0.71 -12.63
N THR A 163 -2.68 0.35 -12.87
CA THR A 163 -1.90 1.05 -11.83
C THR A 163 -2.75 1.86 -10.85
N THR A 164 -4.07 1.94 -11.05
CA THR A 164 -4.99 2.57 -10.11
C THR A 164 -5.60 1.55 -9.16
N THR A 165 -5.97 0.38 -9.66
CA THR A 165 -6.67 -0.67 -8.88
C THR A 165 -5.75 -1.81 -8.45
N GLY A 166 -4.58 -1.99 -9.08
CA GLY A 166 -3.68 -3.11 -8.84
C GLY A 166 -4.19 -4.43 -9.40
N ILE A 167 -5.14 -4.40 -10.34
CA ILE A 167 -5.66 -5.60 -10.99
C ILE A 167 -4.75 -5.93 -12.18
N ILE A 168 -4.28 -7.19 -12.21
CA ILE A 168 -3.62 -7.78 -13.36
C ILE A 168 -4.70 -8.41 -14.25
N THR A 169 -4.59 -8.21 -15.56
CA THR A 169 -5.45 -8.85 -16.56
C THR A 169 -4.56 -9.61 -17.55
N PHE A 170 -4.78 -10.91 -17.66
CA PHE A 170 -4.13 -11.73 -18.68
C PHE A 170 -4.90 -11.61 -20.00
N THR A 171 -4.15 -11.48 -21.09
CA THR A 171 -4.72 -11.56 -22.45
C THR A 171 -4.71 -13.02 -22.87
N SER A 172 -5.89 -13.54 -23.23
CA SER A 172 -6.07 -14.87 -23.83
C SER A 172 -5.43 -14.95 -25.22
#